data_4a9728b119517ff0b93a26f5d33bf02b
#
_entry.id   4a9728b119517ff0b93a26f5d33bf02b
#
_cell.length_a   1.000
_cell.length_b   1.000
_cell.length_c   1.000
_cell.angle_alpha   90.00
_cell.angle_beta   90.00
_cell.angle_gamma   90.00
#
_symmetry.space_group_name_H-M   'P 1'
#
loop_
_entity.id
_entity.type
_entity.pdbx_description
1 polymer ?
#
loop_
_entity_poly.entity_id
_entity_poly.type
_entity_poly.pdbx_seq_one_letter_code
_entity_poly.pdbx_strand_id
1 'polypeptide(L)'
;TINDMLNVNKSTGITLEMNSQRLSSNVDILNKSSNNTAAALEETAAAIEEITSTVANNSEKISTMASYSNQLSTSILQGEQLANSTVISMNEINEQTNAIAEAITIIDQIAFQTNILSLNAAVEAATAGEAGRGFAVVAAEVRNLASRSAEAAKEIKTLVENATNKANN
;
A
#
# COMPACT_ATOMS: atom_id res chain seq x y z
N THR A 1 13.04 -24.77 103.00
CA THR A 1 14.20 -24.28 103.80
C THR A 1 14.88 -23.12 103.06
N ILE A 2 15.76 -22.36 103.77
CA ILE A 2 16.52 -21.28 103.14
C ILE A 2 17.34 -21.78 101.94
N ASN A 3 17.88 -22.96 101.97
CA ASN A 3 18.61 -23.58 100.85
C ASN A 3 17.75 -23.81 99.62
N ASP A 4 16.47 -24.18 99.76
CA ASP A 4 15.56 -24.41 98.62
C ASP A 4 15.23 -23.06 97.95
N MET A 5 15.04 -22.00 98.73
CA MET A 5 14.84 -20.65 98.20
C MET A 5 16.08 -20.13 97.42
N LEU A 6 17.31 -20.38 98.00
CA LEU A 6 18.55 -20.02 97.29
C LEU A 6 18.71 -20.77 95.95
N ASN A 7 18.38 -22.03 95.92
CA ASN A 7 18.41 -22.82 94.66
C ASN A 7 17.41 -22.37 93.65
N VAL A 8 16.14 -22.05 94.05
CA VAL A 8 15.16 -21.49 93.21
C VAL A 8 15.55 -20.14 92.64
N ASN A 9 16.08 -19.24 93.50
CA ASN A 9 16.54 -17.95 93.07
C ASN A 9 17.69 -18.07 92.04
N LYS A 10 18.67 -18.95 92.32
CA LYS A 10 19.79 -19.21 91.37
C LYS A 10 19.28 -19.73 90.04
N SER A 11 18.35 -20.70 90.03
CA SER A 11 17.73 -21.21 88.83
C SER A 11 16.94 -20.15 88.00
N THR A 12 16.19 -19.29 88.73
CA THR A 12 15.47 -18.16 88.14
C THR A 12 16.44 -17.14 87.56
N GLY A 13 17.56 -16.84 88.24
CA GLY A 13 18.59 -15.96 87.68
C GLY A 13 19.24 -16.47 86.42
N ILE A 14 19.60 -17.75 86.37
CA ILE A 14 20.13 -18.40 85.16
C ILE A 14 19.08 -18.35 84.00
N THR A 15 17.80 -18.66 84.26
CA THR A 15 16.73 -18.60 83.28
C THR A 15 16.54 -17.16 82.79
N LEU A 16 16.62 -16.17 83.60
CA LEU A 16 16.51 -14.76 83.21
C LEU A 16 17.67 -14.31 82.35
N GLU A 17 18.89 -14.74 82.70
CA GLU A 17 20.11 -14.47 81.88
C GLU A 17 19.97 -15.11 80.44
N MET A 18 19.57 -16.37 80.39
CA MET A 18 19.33 -17.06 79.11
C MET A 18 18.24 -16.37 78.27
N ASN A 19 17.15 -15.95 78.93
CA ASN A 19 16.08 -15.23 78.23
C ASN A 19 16.54 -13.84 77.74
N SER A 20 17.37 -13.12 78.51
CA SER A 20 17.95 -11.87 78.08
C SER A 20 18.90 -12.02 76.89
N GLN A 21 19.73 -13.07 76.86
CA GLN A 21 20.57 -13.37 75.71
C GLN A 21 19.78 -13.73 74.48
N ARG A 22 18.72 -14.53 74.65
CA ARG A 22 17.81 -14.86 73.52
C ARG A 22 17.08 -13.63 73.00
N LEU A 23 16.64 -12.74 73.88
CA LEU A 23 16.00 -11.47 73.49
C LEU A 23 16.96 -10.58 72.70
N SER A 24 18.23 -10.43 73.20
CA SER A 24 19.26 -9.69 72.46
C SER A 24 19.50 -10.27 71.04
N SER A 25 19.65 -11.60 70.92
CA SER A 25 19.83 -12.27 69.65
C SER A 25 18.62 -12.06 68.72
N ASN A 26 17.40 -12.13 69.24
CA ASN A 26 16.19 -11.87 68.46
C ASN A 26 16.09 -10.42 67.98
N VAL A 27 16.51 -9.45 68.78
CA VAL A 27 16.57 -8.03 68.38
C VAL A 27 17.57 -7.83 67.25
N ASP A 28 18.74 -8.48 67.29
CA ASP A 28 19.76 -8.41 66.24
C ASP A 28 19.22 -9.03 64.92
N ILE A 29 18.52 -10.17 64.99
CA ILE A 29 17.89 -10.78 63.84
C ILE A 29 16.81 -9.86 63.26
N LEU A 30 15.97 -9.23 64.11
CA LEU A 30 14.94 -8.29 63.68
C LEU A 30 15.54 -7.07 62.99
N ASN A 31 16.60 -6.50 63.56
CA ASN A 31 17.31 -5.36 62.95
C ASN A 31 17.87 -5.71 61.57
N LYS A 32 18.50 -6.88 61.43
CA LYS A 32 19.02 -7.37 60.15
C LYS A 32 17.91 -7.60 59.15
N SER A 33 16.81 -8.24 59.57
CA SER A 33 15.63 -8.48 58.68
C SER A 33 14.98 -7.16 58.28
N SER A 34 14.86 -6.17 59.16
CA SER A 34 14.34 -4.85 58.88
C SER A 34 15.17 -4.12 57.84
N ASN A 35 16.51 -4.16 57.98
CA ASN A 35 17.42 -3.53 57.01
C ASN A 35 17.34 -4.19 55.63
N ASN A 36 17.25 -5.53 55.60
CA ASN A 36 17.07 -6.25 54.34
C ASN A 36 15.73 -5.91 53.67
N THR A 37 14.66 -5.79 54.46
CA THR A 37 13.36 -5.37 53.97
C THR A 37 13.35 -3.95 53.44
N ALA A 38 14.03 -3.02 54.11
CA ALA A 38 14.18 -1.65 53.63
C ALA A 38 14.93 -1.60 52.29
N ALA A 39 16.06 -2.33 52.15
CA ALA A 39 16.78 -2.41 50.88
C ALA A 39 15.91 -3.01 49.75
N ALA A 40 15.15 -4.07 50.02
CA ALA A 40 14.23 -4.66 49.03
C ALA A 40 13.08 -3.70 48.63
N LEU A 41 12.61 -2.87 49.57
CA LEU A 41 11.62 -1.83 49.28
C LEU A 41 12.20 -0.72 48.41
N GLU A 42 13.43 -0.30 48.62
CA GLU A 42 14.12 0.69 47.77
C GLU A 42 14.29 0.15 46.35
N GLU A 43 14.71 -1.10 46.18
CA GLU A 43 14.83 -1.76 44.87
C GLU A 43 13.47 -1.87 44.19
N THR A 44 12.43 -2.23 44.94
CA THR A 44 11.05 -2.29 44.40
C THR A 44 10.53 -0.91 43.98
N ALA A 45 10.81 0.13 44.76
CA ALA A 45 10.43 1.50 44.41
C ALA A 45 11.12 1.97 43.13
N ALA A 46 12.42 1.70 42.96
CA ALA A 46 13.14 2.01 41.73
C ALA A 46 12.58 1.27 40.51
N ALA A 47 12.23 -0.02 40.65
CA ALA A 47 11.60 -0.79 39.59
C ALA A 47 10.21 -0.24 39.19
N ILE A 48 9.43 0.22 40.17
CA ILE A 48 8.13 0.87 39.91
C ILE A 48 8.30 2.20 39.16
N GLU A 49 9.31 2.99 39.48
CA GLU A 49 9.64 4.24 38.75
C GLU A 49 9.99 3.92 37.28
N GLU A 50 10.83 2.92 37.04
CA GLU A 50 11.20 2.48 35.69
C GLU A 50 9.96 1.98 34.89
N ILE A 51 9.11 1.16 35.51
CA ILE A 51 7.84 0.70 34.90
C ILE A 51 6.96 1.89 34.57
N THR A 52 6.82 2.85 35.49
CA THR A 52 5.98 4.04 35.28
C THR A 52 6.48 4.86 34.09
N SER A 53 7.79 5.06 33.98
CA SER A 53 8.41 5.72 32.83
C SER A 53 8.15 4.95 31.51
N THR A 54 8.29 3.64 31.55
CA THR A 54 8.03 2.77 30.39
C THR A 54 6.56 2.84 29.95
N VAL A 55 5.62 2.84 30.90
CA VAL A 55 4.19 2.99 30.62
C VAL A 55 3.88 4.35 29.99
N ALA A 56 4.49 5.42 30.49
CA ALA A 56 4.34 6.77 29.91
C ALA A 56 4.84 6.81 28.45
N ASN A 57 6.04 6.28 28.20
CA ASN A 57 6.61 6.20 26.85
C ASN A 57 5.76 5.34 25.91
N ASN A 58 5.21 4.23 26.40
CA ASN A 58 4.31 3.38 25.60
C ASN A 58 3.01 4.10 25.28
N SER A 59 2.46 4.90 26.18
CA SER A 59 1.26 5.70 25.94
C SER A 59 1.48 6.73 24.83
N GLU A 60 2.64 7.40 24.81
CA GLU A 60 3.02 8.34 23.75
C GLU A 60 3.16 7.61 22.38
N LYS A 61 3.81 6.43 22.37
CA LYS A 61 3.93 5.61 21.16
C LYS A 61 2.56 5.17 20.62
N ILE A 62 1.64 4.77 21.51
CA ILE A 62 0.27 4.39 21.11
C ILE A 62 -0.46 5.58 20.47
N SER A 63 -0.33 6.78 21.04
CA SER A 63 -0.90 8.00 20.44
C SER A 63 -0.34 8.27 19.03
N THR A 64 0.97 8.12 18.88
CA THR A 64 1.64 8.26 17.57
C THR A 64 1.17 7.20 16.58
N MET A 65 1.04 5.94 17.00
CA MET A 65 0.50 4.86 16.18
C MET A 65 -0.94 5.12 15.74
N ALA A 66 -1.79 5.65 16.62
CA ALA A 66 -3.15 6.05 16.27
C ALA A 66 -3.17 7.13 15.19
N SER A 67 -2.27 8.12 15.29
CA SER A 67 -2.10 9.16 14.26
C SER A 67 -1.68 8.56 12.91
N TYR A 68 -0.69 7.67 12.89
CA TYR A 68 -0.26 6.99 11.66
C TYR A 68 -1.35 6.10 11.06
N SER A 69 -2.16 5.43 11.91
CA SER A 69 -3.30 4.64 11.45
C SER A 69 -4.34 5.50 10.73
N ASN A 70 -4.63 6.69 11.24
CA ASN A 70 -5.53 7.63 10.59
C ASN A 70 -4.97 8.15 9.26
N GLN A 71 -3.68 8.46 9.20
CA GLN A 71 -3.01 8.87 7.96
C GLN A 71 -3.03 7.75 6.91
N LEU A 72 -2.77 6.51 7.33
CA LEU A 72 -2.83 5.33 6.48
C LEU A 72 -4.24 5.13 5.91
N SER A 73 -5.27 5.25 6.76
CA SER A 73 -6.67 5.16 6.33
C SER A 73 -7.01 6.21 5.26
N THR A 74 -6.57 7.45 5.47
CA THR A 74 -6.75 8.53 4.49
C THR A 74 -6.04 8.23 3.16
N SER A 75 -4.80 7.72 3.24
CA SER A 75 -4.02 7.35 2.04
C SER A 75 -4.66 6.20 1.26
N ILE A 76 -5.24 5.22 1.96
CA ILE A 76 -5.98 4.11 1.34
C ILE A 76 -7.21 4.64 0.59
N LEU A 77 -8.00 5.53 1.20
CA LEU A 77 -9.17 6.12 0.54
C LEU A 77 -8.78 6.96 -0.69
N GLN A 78 -7.69 7.70 -0.63
CA GLN A 78 -7.16 8.42 -1.78
C GLN A 78 -6.67 7.46 -2.89
N GLY A 79 -6.02 6.36 -2.51
CA GLY A 79 -5.60 5.31 -3.44
C GLY A 79 -6.78 4.64 -4.14
N GLU A 80 -7.85 4.34 -3.41
CA GLU A 80 -9.10 3.80 -3.95
C GLU A 80 -9.76 4.77 -4.94
N GLN A 81 -9.83 6.05 -4.58
CA GLN A 81 -10.38 7.08 -5.47
C GLN A 81 -9.56 7.21 -6.76
N LEU A 82 -8.23 7.19 -6.66
CA LEU A 82 -7.34 7.26 -7.82
C LEU A 82 -7.48 6.03 -8.71
N ALA A 83 -7.55 4.83 -8.12
CA ALA A 83 -7.79 3.59 -8.85
C ALA A 83 -9.12 3.62 -9.61
N ASN A 84 -10.19 4.07 -8.95
CA ASN A 84 -11.51 4.19 -9.59
C ASN A 84 -11.49 5.23 -10.74
N SER A 85 -10.82 6.36 -10.54
CA SER A 85 -10.64 7.38 -11.58
C SER A 85 -9.86 6.83 -12.79
N THR A 86 -8.86 5.98 -12.52
CA THR A 86 -8.07 5.31 -13.58
C THR A 86 -8.95 4.36 -14.39
N VAL A 87 -9.81 3.57 -13.73
CA VAL A 87 -10.75 2.66 -14.41
C VAL A 87 -11.73 3.45 -15.31
N ILE A 88 -12.25 4.59 -14.82
CA ILE A 88 -13.14 5.45 -15.62
C ILE A 88 -12.39 5.95 -16.86
N SER A 89 -11.17 6.48 -16.69
CA SER A 89 -10.37 6.97 -17.82
C SER A 89 -10.01 5.88 -18.82
N MET A 90 -9.77 4.65 -18.37
CA MET A 90 -9.55 3.50 -19.27
C MET A 90 -10.80 3.13 -20.08
N ASN A 91 -11.98 3.22 -19.48
CA ASN A 91 -13.24 3.02 -20.19
C ASN A 91 -13.45 4.10 -21.27
N GLU A 92 -13.18 5.38 -20.95
CA GLU A 92 -13.25 6.47 -21.92
C GLU A 92 -12.27 6.27 -23.08
N ILE A 93 -11.03 5.84 -22.80
CA ILE A 93 -10.05 5.49 -23.84
C ILE A 93 -10.58 4.36 -24.73
N ASN A 94 -11.19 3.36 -24.14
CA ASN A 94 -11.77 2.24 -24.90
C ASN A 94 -12.91 2.70 -25.85
N GLU A 95 -13.80 3.58 -25.37
CA GLU A 95 -14.84 4.17 -26.21
C GLU A 95 -14.24 4.98 -27.36
N GLN A 96 -13.24 5.81 -27.10
CA GLN A 96 -12.58 6.62 -28.13
C GLN A 96 -11.83 5.75 -29.17
N THR A 97 -11.17 4.69 -28.74
CA THR A 97 -10.48 3.78 -29.66
C THR A 97 -11.46 3.02 -30.53
N ASN A 98 -12.64 2.65 -30.02
CA ASN A 98 -13.71 2.04 -30.84
C ASN A 98 -14.24 3.03 -31.89
N ALA A 99 -14.48 4.28 -31.51
CA ALA A 99 -14.90 5.31 -32.45
C ALA A 99 -13.87 5.56 -33.57
N ILE A 100 -12.56 5.52 -33.23
CA ILE A 100 -11.48 5.59 -34.21
C ILE A 100 -11.50 4.38 -35.15
N ALA A 101 -11.73 3.16 -34.65
CA ALA A 101 -11.81 1.94 -35.44
C ALA A 101 -12.97 2.01 -36.46
N GLU A 102 -14.13 2.56 -36.05
CA GLU A 102 -15.26 2.81 -36.96
C GLU A 102 -14.90 3.83 -38.04
N ALA A 103 -14.26 4.96 -37.65
CA ALA A 103 -13.84 5.98 -38.62
C ALA A 103 -12.83 5.43 -39.63
N ILE A 104 -11.88 4.62 -39.21
CA ILE A 104 -10.93 3.96 -40.11
C ILE A 104 -11.63 2.98 -41.09
N THR A 105 -12.64 2.29 -40.61
CA THR A 105 -13.44 1.39 -41.47
C THR A 105 -14.15 2.19 -42.56
N ILE A 106 -14.65 3.39 -42.26
CA ILE A 106 -15.23 4.31 -43.24
C ILE A 106 -14.18 4.79 -44.24
N ILE A 107 -12.98 5.13 -43.79
CA ILE A 107 -11.85 5.55 -44.65
C ILE A 107 -11.45 4.43 -45.61
N ASP A 108 -11.39 3.18 -45.18
CA ASP A 108 -11.10 2.03 -46.00
C ASP A 108 -12.19 1.86 -47.08
N GLN A 109 -13.48 2.02 -46.72
CA GLN A 109 -14.60 1.99 -47.68
C GLN A 109 -14.50 3.13 -48.73
N ILE A 110 -14.13 4.35 -48.30
CA ILE A 110 -13.91 5.49 -49.20
C ILE A 110 -12.76 5.20 -50.16
N ALA A 111 -11.66 4.65 -49.65
CA ALA A 111 -10.52 4.26 -50.49
C ALA A 111 -10.90 3.21 -51.51
N PHE A 112 -11.71 2.20 -51.12
CA PHE A 112 -12.24 1.19 -52.03
C PHE A 112 -13.15 1.81 -53.10
N GLN A 113 -14.11 2.68 -52.73
CA GLN A 113 -14.98 3.39 -53.66
C GLN A 113 -14.17 4.26 -54.62
N THR A 114 -13.16 4.96 -54.14
CA THR A 114 -12.26 5.79 -54.93
C THR A 114 -11.47 4.95 -55.94
N ASN A 115 -11.02 3.75 -55.53
CA ASN A 115 -10.35 2.82 -56.42
C ASN A 115 -11.28 2.36 -57.58
N ILE A 116 -12.56 2.04 -57.27
CA ILE A 116 -13.56 1.67 -58.30
C ILE A 116 -13.85 2.87 -59.21
N LEU A 117 -14.02 4.07 -58.64
CA LEU A 117 -14.28 5.28 -59.42
C LEU A 117 -13.13 5.60 -60.38
N SER A 118 -11.88 5.49 -59.90
CA SER A 118 -10.69 5.67 -60.71
C SER A 118 -10.55 4.62 -61.82
N LEU A 119 -10.93 3.38 -61.55
CA LEU A 119 -10.96 2.33 -62.56
C LEU A 119 -11.98 2.66 -63.68
N ASN A 120 -13.17 3.07 -63.31
CA ASN A 120 -14.20 3.50 -64.26
C ASN A 120 -13.72 4.70 -65.10
N ALA A 121 -13.09 5.68 -64.47
CA ALA A 121 -12.51 6.84 -65.17
C ALA A 121 -11.39 6.43 -66.14
N ALA A 122 -10.54 5.44 -65.79
CA ALA A 122 -9.49 4.94 -66.64
C ALA A 122 -10.08 4.21 -67.89
N VAL A 123 -11.17 3.44 -67.69
CA VAL A 123 -11.88 2.78 -68.80
C VAL A 123 -12.48 3.83 -69.75
N GLU A 124 -13.15 4.84 -69.24
CA GLU A 124 -13.74 5.90 -70.04
C GLU A 124 -12.67 6.69 -70.82
N ALA A 125 -11.56 7.01 -70.14
CA ALA A 125 -10.41 7.66 -70.80
C ALA A 125 -9.81 6.82 -71.92
N ALA A 126 -9.75 5.47 -71.76
CA ALA A 126 -9.29 4.59 -72.81
C ALA A 126 -10.27 4.55 -73.97
N THR A 127 -11.59 4.60 -73.74
CA THR A 127 -12.61 4.66 -74.75
C THR A 127 -12.55 5.96 -75.57
N ALA A 128 -12.17 7.07 -74.99
CA ALA A 128 -11.94 8.37 -75.67
C ALA A 128 -10.66 8.43 -76.54
N GLY A 129 -9.84 7.40 -76.56
CA GLY A 129 -8.66 7.30 -77.39
C GLY A 129 -7.62 8.41 -77.12
N GLU A 130 -7.07 9.04 -78.13
CA GLU A 130 -6.04 10.09 -77.99
C GLU A 130 -6.51 11.30 -77.13
N ALA A 131 -7.81 11.64 -77.20
CA ALA A 131 -8.38 12.73 -76.39
C ALA A 131 -8.42 12.42 -74.88
N GLY A 132 -8.44 11.15 -74.52
CA GLY A 132 -8.49 10.68 -73.12
C GLY A 132 -7.13 10.48 -72.45
N ARG A 133 -6.01 10.56 -73.15
CA ARG A 133 -4.66 10.23 -72.61
C ARG A 133 -4.32 10.96 -71.28
N GLY A 134 -4.62 12.26 -71.21
CA GLY A 134 -4.39 13.04 -69.95
C GLY A 134 -5.23 12.56 -68.82
N PHE A 135 -6.49 12.21 -69.04
CA PHE A 135 -7.41 11.68 -68.03
C PHE A 135 -7.02 10.26 -67.56
N ALA A 136 -6.48 9.42 -68.48
CA ALA A 136 -5.97 8.10 -68.10
C ALA A 136 -4.83 8.16 -67.10
N VAL A 137 -3.89 9.14 -67.25
CA VAL A 137 -2.80 9.34 -66.30
C VAL A 137 -3.34 9.76 -64.91
N VAL A 138 -4.29 10.70 -64.88
CA VAL A 138 -4.92 11.15 -63.61
C VAL A 138 -5.65 10.02 -62.94
N ALA A 139 -6.41 9.23 -63.72
CA ALA A 139 -7.13 8.09 -63.18
C ALA A 139 -6.21 7.02 -62.57
N ALA A 140 -5.05 6.75 -63.24
CA ALA A 140 -4.03 5.86 -62.70
C ALA A 140 -3.42 6.37 -61.39
N GLU A 141 -3.16 7.68 -61.27
CA GLU A 141 -2.66 8.28 -60.04
C GLU A 141 -3.66 8.27 -58.90
N VAL A 142 -4.93 8.60 -59.18
CA VAL A 142 -6.02 8.49 -58.19
C VAL A 142 -6.19 7.05 -57.71
N ARG A 143 -6.06 6.06 -58.61
CA ARG A 143 -6.08 4.64 -58.22
C ARG A 143 -4.93 4.27 -57.28
N ASN A 144 -3.72 4.74 -57.59
CA ASN A 144 -2.54 4.52 -56.74
C ASN A 144 -2.76 5.14 -55.35
N LEU A 145 -3.24 6.38 -55.29
CA LEU A 145 -3.54 7.06 -54.03
C LEU A 145 -4.61 6.33 -53.20
N ALA A 146 -5.67 5.82 -53.87
CA ALA A 146 -6.71 5.03 -53.23
C ALA A 146 -6.16 3.74 -52.62
N SER A 147 -5.28 3.02 -53.34
CA SER A 147 -4.61 1.81 -52.82
C SER A 147 -3.73 2.10 -51.63
N ARG A 148 -2.94 3.16 -51.68
CA ARG A 148 -2.10 3.60 -50.51
C ARG A 148 -2.94 4.02 -49.34
N SER A 149 -4.09 4.66 -49.58
CA SER A 149 -5.02 5.06 -48.49
C SER A 149 -5.64 3.84 -47.81
N ALA A 150 -6.01 2.80 -48.55
CA ALA A 150 -6.52 1.55 -48.01
C ALA A 150 -5.46 0.80 -47.18
N GLU A 151 -4.20 0.78 -47.66
CA GLU A 151 -3.11 0.16 -46.94
C GLU A 151 -2.82 0.92 -45.59
N ALA A 152 -2.75 2.25 -45.62
CA ALA A 152 -2.61 3.04 -44.44
C ALA A 152 -3.76 2.87 -43.42
N ALA A 153 -5.01 2.80 -43.91
CA ALA A 153 -6.19 2.53 -43.07
C ALA A 153 -6.07 1.17 -42.38
N LYS A 154 -5.61 0.14 -43.07
CA LYS A 154 -5.40 -1.20 -42.51
C LYS A 154 -4.31 -1.20 -41.41
N GLU A 155 -3.21 -0.47 -41.64
CA GLU A 155 -2.15 -0.33 -40.65
C GLU A 155 -2.66 0.37 -39.38
N ILE A 156 -3.39 1.49 -39.55
CA ILE A 156 -3.97 2.24 -38.42
C ILE A 156 -4.97 1.36 -37.65
N LYS A 157 -5.80 0.57 -38.35
CA LYS A 157 -6.74 -0.36 -37.72
C LYS A 157 -6.00 -1.34 -36.80
N THR A 158 -4.91 -1.92 -37.27
CA THR A 158 -4.10 -2.86 -36.49
C THR A 158 -3.49 -2.17 -35.24
N LEU A 159 -3.04 -0.92 -35.36
CA LEU A 159 -2.51 -0.15 -34.24
C LEU A 159 -3.58 0.13 -33.19
N VAL A 160 -4.79 0.49 -33.62
CA VAL A 160 -5.95 0.74 -32.75
C VAL A 160 -6.38 -0.54 -32.02
N GLU A 161 -6.48 -1.67 -32.72
CA GLU A 161 -6.78 -2.97 -32.11
C GLU A 161 -5.76 -3.37 -31.05
N ASN A 162 -4.47 -3.15 -31.32
CA ASN A 162 -3.39 -3.40 -30.37
C ASN A 162 -3.47 -2.47 -29.14
N ALA A 163 -3.84 -1.20 -29.35
CA ALA A 163 -4.01 -0.24 -28.25
C ALA A 163 -5.18 -0.64 -27.35
N THR A 164 -6.33 -1.02 -27.95
CA THR A 164 -7.52 -1.51 -27.23
C THR A 164 -7.19 -2.74 -26.39
N ASN A 165 -6.48 -3.71 -26.97
CA ASN A 165 -6.08 -4.92 -26.25
C ASN A 165 -5.14 -4.63 -25.06
N LYS A 166 -4.27 -3.62 -25.17
CA LYS A 166 -3.38 -3.22 -24.07
C LYS A 166 -4.10 -2.42 -22.99
N ALA A 167 -5.15 -1.70 -23.34
CA ALA A 167 -5.96 -0.97 -22.36
C ALA A 167 -6.88 -1.88 -21.54
N ASN A 168 -7.22 -3.06 -22.06
CA ASN A 168 -8.10 -4.03 -21.42
C ASN A 168 -7.35 -5.08 -20.55
N ASN A 169 -6.03 -5.12 -20.60
CA ASN A 169 -5.17 -6.01 -19.79
C ASN A 169 -4.47 -5.26 -18.67
#